data_25f5573b4a39d5caf3933a4c30f47170
#
_entry.id   25f5573b4a39d5caf3933a4c30f47170
#
_cell.length_a   1.000
_cell.length_b   1.000
_cell.length_c   1.000
_cell.angle_alpha   90.00
_cell.angle_beta   90.00
_cell.angle_gamma   90.00
#
_symmetry.space_group_name_H-M   'P 1'
#
loop_
_entity.id
_entity.type
_entity.pdbx_description
1 polymer ?
#
loop_
_entity_poly.entity_id
_entity_poly.type
_entity_poly.pdbx_seq_one_letter_code
_entity_poly.pdbx_strand_id
1 'polypeptide(L)'
;MTRARSRWRRRAARRIRGRSSTAPWSTRTPTQWFGNSVSFADWRNGCLAECFAQYANQLWEEETGADLDTGFYRAMLEESEADPDFWSTRLYDPGKGRELHHALYSKGPMMLHALRRTVGDQAFFDTLKRWQRDHRHGNASWPQFEALAQEVSGKDLTGFFDAWAHGTTAPPKKYLLPGSLGSLG
;
A
#
# COMPACT_ATOMS: atom_id res chain seq x y z
N MET A 1 -0.10 -0.04 25.91
CA MET A 1 -0.47 -0.08 24.47
C MET A 1 0.47 -0.89 23.56
N THR A 2 1.43 -1.66 24.09
CA THR A 2 2.53 -2.28 23.36
C THR A 2 2.34 -3.78 23.04
N ARG A 3 1.39 -4.49 23.69
CA ARG A 3 1.29 -5.97 23.59
C ARG A 3 0.56 -6.51 22.35
N ALA A 4 -0.37 -5.77 21.73
CA ALA A 4 -1.10 -6.25 20.55
C ALA A 4 -0.25 -6.15 19.27
N ARG A 5 0.54 -5.09 19.12
CA ARG A 5 1.53 -4.92 18.02
C ARG A 5 2.52 -6.08 17.98
N SER A 6 3.01 -6.53 19.16
CA SER A 6 4.02 -7.58 19.26
C SER A 6 3.52 -8.98 18.90
N ARG A 7 2.21 -9.26 18.97
CA ARG A 7 1.65 -10.60 18.67
C ARG A 7 1.44 -10.85 17.19
N TRP A 8 0.99 -9.84 16.43
CA TRP A 8 0.82 -9.97 14.98
C TRP A 8 2.19 -10.04 14.30
N ARG A 9 3.11 -9.14 14.66
CA ARG A 9 4.51 -9.13 14.21
C ARG A 9 5.18 -10.49 14.43
N ARG A 10 4.98 -11.13 15.61
CA ARG A 10 5.55 -12.43 15.93
C ARG A 10 4.90 -13.61 15.20
N ARG A 11 3.62 -13.56 14.86
CA ARG A 11 2.95 -14.65 14.11
C ARG A 11 3.33 -14.64 12.63
N ALA A 12 3.44 -13.47 12.02
CA ALA A 12 3.97 -13.33 10.66
C ALA A 12 5.43 -13.82 10.61
N ALA A 13 6.29 -13.35 11.52
CA ALA A 13 7.70 -13.75 11.60
C ALA A 13 7.92 -15.24 11.91
N ARG A 14 7.06 -15.91 12.71
CA ARG A 14 7.23 -17.35 13.02
C ARG A 14 6.93 -18.28 11.87
N ARG A 15 5.97 -17.96 11.00
CA ARG A 15 5.71 -18.78 9.78
C ARG A 15 6.83 -18.70 8.77
N ILE A 16 7.61 -17.65 8.84
CA ILE A 16 8.68 -17.31 7.90
C ILE A 16 10.02 -17.96 8.29
N ARG A 17 10.30 -18.13 9.61
CA ARG A 17 11.57 -18.69 10.11
C ARG A 17 11.79 -20.19 9.84
N GLY A 18 10.83 -20.88 9.26
CA GLY A 18 10.94 -22.32 8.96
C GLY A 18 11.59 -22.67 7.62
N ARG A 19 12.06 -21.68 6.85
CA ARG A 19 12.81 -21.93 5.60
C ARG A 19 14.06 -21.06 5.56
N SER A 20 15.19 -21.66 5.87
CA SER A 20 16.50 -21.16 5.53
C SER A 20 16.63 -21.06 4.00
N SER A 21 16.37 -19.90 3.44
CA SER A 21 16.84 -19.53 2.12
C SER A 21 17.15 -18.04 2.14
N THR A 22 18.38 -17.71 1.83
CA THR A 22 18.93 -16.36 1.62
C THR A 22 18.41 -15.73 0.31
N ALA A 23 17.24 -16.13 -0.17
CA ALA A 23 16.61 -15.52 -1.32
C ALA A 23 15.85 -14.26 -0.88
N PRO A 24 16.01 -13.12 -1.56
CA PRO A 24 15.22 -11.95 -1.30
C PRO A 24 13.73 -12.31 -1.43
N TRP A 25 12.90 -11.84 -0.51
CA TRP A 25 11.45 -12.02 -0.52
C TRP A 25 10.91 -11.58 -1.87
N SER A 26 10.55 -12.53 -2.71
CA SER A 26 9.89 -12.19 -3.96
C SER A 26 8.49 -11.71 -3.64
N THR A 27 7.96 -10.79 -4.42
CA THR A 27 6.57 -10.31 -4.38
C THR A 27 5.54 -11.44 -4.36
N ARG A 28 5.93 -12.66 -4.73
CA ARG A 28 5.08 -13.86 -4.72
C ARG A 28 4.48 -14.23 -3.36
N THR A 29 5.16 -13.98 -2.24
CA THR A 29 4.62 -14.34 -0.91
C THR A 29 3.53 -13.37 -0.45
N PRO A 30 3.71 -12.05 -0.54
CA PRO A 30 2.62 -11.09 -0.30
C PRO A 30 1.44 -11.24 -1.27
N THR A 31 1.67 -11.57 -2.54
CA THR A 31 0.63 -11.81 -3.55
C THR A 31 -0.29 -12.97 -3.17
N GLN A 32 0.17 -13.96 -2.39
CA GLN A 32 -0.71 -15.02 -1.85
C GLN A 32 -1.83 -14.44 -0.96
N TRP A 33 -1.62 -13.30 -0.34
CA TRP A 33 -2.59 -12.67 0.55
C TRP A 33 -3.37 -11.55 -0.15
N PHE A 34 -2.69 -10.72 -0.94
CA PHE A 34 -3.26 -9.58 -1.66
C PHE A 34 -3.42 -9.87 -3.16
N GLY A 35 -3.87 -11.00 -3.55
CA GLY A 35 -4.08 -11.40 -4.94
C GLY A 35 -4.77 -12.73 -5.02
N ASN A 36 -4.30 -13.72 -4.25
CA ASN A 36 -4.86 -15.06 -4.28
C ASN A 36 -5.92 -15.29 -3.20
N SER A 37 -5.76 -14.73 -1.99
CA SER A 37 -6.75 -14.85 -0.92
C SER A 37 -7.92 -13.87 -1.09
N VAL A 38 -7.64 -12.67 -1.55
CA VAL A 38 -8.62 -11.68 -2.00
C VAL A 38 -8.27 -11.34 -3.43
N SER A 39 -9.06 -11.83 -4.38
CA SER A 39 -8.87 -11.51 -5.79
C SER A 39 -9.54 -10.17 -6.12
N PHE A 40 -9.02 -9.47 -7.11
CA PHE A 40 -9.68 -8.27 -7.60
C PHE A 40 -10.80 -8.62 -8.60
N ALA A 41 -11.86 -7.82 -8.61
CA ALA A 41 -13.06 -8.08 -9.40
C ALA A 41 -12.80 -8.03 -10.92
N ASP A 42 -11.93 -7.13 -11.35
CA ASP A 42 -11.47 -6.98 -12.74
C ASP A 42 -10.12 -6.23 -12.78
N TRP A 43 -9.50 -6.14 -13.94
CA TRP A 43 -8.18 -5.54 -14.15
C TRP A 43 -8.06 -4.05 -13.78
N ARG A 44 -9.17 -3.31 -13.67
CA ARG A 44 -9.17 -1.93 -13.16
C ARG A 44 -8.69 -1.86 -11.71
N ASN A 45 -8.82 -2.95 -11.00
CA ASN A 45 -8.51 -3.10 -9.58
C ASN A 45 -7.12 -3.70 -9.31
N GLY A 46 -6.24 -3.80 -10.29
CA GLY A 46 -4.93 -4.47 -10.18
C GLY A 46 -4.06 -3.98 -9.02
N CYS A 47 -4.18 -2.72 -8.62
CA CYS A 47 -3.47 -2.16 -7.47
C CYS A 47 -3.83 -2.88 -6.14
N LEU A 48 -5.05 -3.46 -6.00
CA LEU A 48 -5.41 -4.24 -4.81
C LEU A 48 -4.51 -5.46 -4.58
N ALA A 49 -3.89 -5.98 -5.62
CA ALA A 49 -2.91 -7.05 -5.52
C ALA A 49 -1.47 -6.50 -5.55
N GLU A 50 -1.12 -5.80 -6.61
CA GLU A 50 0.27 -5.44 -6.90
C GLU A 50 0.81 -4.35 -5.96
N CYS A 51 0.06 -3.26 -5.76
CA CYS A 51 0.51 -2.18 -4.86
C CYS A 51 0.67 -2.69 -3.42
N PHE A 52 -0.28 -3.52 -2.96
CA PHE A 52 -0.24 -4.06 -1.60
C PHE A 52 0.87 -5.10 -1.43
N ALA A 53 1.08 -5.96 -2.43
CA ALA A 53 2.18 -6.92 -2.40
C ALA A 53 3.53 -6.21 -2.36
N GLN A 54 3.70 -5.15 -3.15
CA GLN A 54 4.91 -4.36 -3.16
C GLN A 54 5.11 -3.60 -1.85
N TYR A 55 4.05 -3.01 -1.27
CA TYR A 55 4.15 -2.34 0.02
C TYR A 55 4.45 -3.31 1.17
N ALA A 56 4.01 -4.55 1.09
CA ALA A 56 4.35 -5.56 2.08
C ALA A 56 5.86 -5.86 2.14
N ASN A 57 6.60 -5.70 1.02
CA ASN A 57 8.05 -5.77 1.02
C ASN A 57 8.65 -4.60 1.84
N GLN A 58 8.10 -3.39 1.69
CA GLN A 58 8.53 -2.22 2.48
C GLN A 58 8.26 -2.43 3.99
N LEU A 59 7.10 -2.99 4.34
CA LEU A 59 6.80 -3.33 5.73
C LEU A 59 7.77 -4.38 6.31
N TRP A 60 8.28 -5.27 5.49
CA TRP A 60 9.34 -6.21 5.90
C TRP A 60 10.67 -5.49 6.16
N GLU A 61 11.07 -4.58 5.29
CA GLU A 61 12.28 -3.76 5.49
C GLU A 61 12.18 -2.95 6.79
N GLU A 62 11.00 -2.35 7.08
CA GLU A 62 10.73 -1.65 8.34
C GLU A 62 10.88 -2.58 9.57
N GLU A 63 10.41 -3.83 9.47
CA GLU A 63 10.54 -4.82 10.55
C GLU A 63 12.00 -5.20 10.80
N THR A 64 12.86 -5.08 9.80
CA THR A 64 14.31 -5.33 9.89
C THR A 64 15.13 -4.10 10.24
N GLY A 65 14.48 -2.95 10.43
CA GLY A 65 15.08 -1.74 10.97
C GLY A 65 15.19 -0.57 9.99
N ALA A 66 14.66 -0.69 8.76
CA ALA A 66 14.61 0.44 7.84
C ALA A 66 13.61 1.50 8.31
N ASP A 67 13.93 2.75 8.08
CA ASP A 67 13.01 3.88 8.22
C ASP A 67 12.33 4.12 6.87
N LEU A 68 11.01 3.87 6.79
CA LEU A 68 10.29 4.02 5.53
C LEU A 68 10.05 5.47 5.13
N ASP A 69 10.00 6.40 6.07
CA ASP A 69 9.80 7.82 5.77
C ASP A 69 11.04 8.39 5.05
N THR A 70 12.22 8.18 5.63
CA THR A 70 13.48 8.75 5.12
C THR A 70 14.18 7.88 4.09
N GLY A 71 13.98 6.57 4.12
CA GLY A 71 14.53 5.64 3.13
C GLY A 71 13.62 5.51 1.91
N PHE A 72 12.55 4.75 2.04
CA PHE A 72 11.67 4.41 0.93
C PHE A 72 10.91 5.64 0.37
N TYR A 73 10.21 6.39 1.23
CA TYR A 73 9.32 7.45 0.75
C TYR A 73 10.09 8.62 0.13
N ARG A 74 11.22 9.01 0.71
CA ARG A 74 12.12 10.03 0.15
C ARG A 74 12.64 9.60 -1.24
N ALA A 75 13.09 8.35 -1.37
CA ALA A 75 13.56 7.84 -2.67
C ALA A 75 12.46 7.88 -3.74
N MET A 76 11.21 7.58 -3.36
CA MET A 76 10.07 7.69 -4.28
C MET A 76 9.74 9.15 -4.65
N LEU A 77 9.92 10.09 -3.75
CA LEU A 77 9.80 11.53 -4.07
C LEU A 77 10.84 11.94 -5.09
N GLU A 78 12.11 11.59 -4.88
CA GLU A 78 13.21 11.87 -5.79
C GLU A 78 12.98 11.23 -7.18
N GLU A 79 12.51 9.98 -7.23
CA GLU A 79 12.12 9.31 -8.48
C GLU A 79 10.98 10.05 -9.17
N SER A 80 9.97 10.52 -8.42
CA SER A 80 8.82 11.23 -8.97
C SER A 80 9.16 12.62 -9.55
N GLU A 81 10.26 13.22 -9.10
CA GLU A 81 10.79 14.47 -9.65
C GLU A 81 11.63 14.23 -10.91
N ALA A 82 12.30 13.07 -10.97
CA ALA A 82 13.16 12.71 -12.08
C ALA A 82 12.42 12.14 -13.29
N ASP A 83 11.24 11.50 -13.05
CA ASP A 83 10.42 10.86 -14.09
C ASP A 83 9.15 11.67 -14.36
N PRO A 84 9.05 12.40 -15.52
CA PRO A 84 7.86 13.17 -15.89
C PRO A 84 6.58 12.33 -15.97
N ASP A 85 6.70 11.04 -16.24
CA ASP A 85 5.57 10.12 -16.40
C ASP A 85 5.16 9.42 -15.10
N PHE A 86 5.90 9.60 -14.00
CA PHE A 86 5.62 8.95 -12.72
C PHE A 86 4.16 9.09 -12.27
N TRP A 87 3.58 10.26 -12.43
CA TRP A 87 2.21 10.57 -12.03
C TRP A 87 1.17 10.29 -13.11
N SER A 88 1.58 10.05 -14.36
CA SER A 88 0.71 10.02 -15.55
C SER A 88 -0.32 8.88 -15.55
N THR A 89 -0.11 7.85 -14.74
CA THR A 89 -0.98 6.66 -14.70
C THR A 89 -1.81 6.63 -13.42
N ARG A 90 -3.12 6.40 -13.57
CA ARG A 90 -4.03 6.12 -12.45
C ARG A 90 -3.72 4.77 -11.83
N LEU A 91 -3.91 4.62 -10.53
CA LEU A 91 -3.78 3.33 -9.83
C LEU A 91 -5.07 2.51 -9.90
N TYR A 92 -6.22 3.19 -9.93
CA TYR A 92 -7.50 2.57 -10.24
C TYR A 92 -7.89 2.90 -11.68
N ASP A 93 -8.32 1.89 -12.42
CA ASP A 93 -8.67 1.99 -13.83
C ASP A 93 -7.57 2.69 -14.67
N PRO A 94 -6.38 2.10 -14.75
CA PRO A 94 -5.25 2.71 -15.46
C PRO A 94 -5.46 2.82 -16.99
N GLY A 95 -6.50 2.15 -17.50
CA GLY A 95 -6.83 2.08 -18.91
C GLY A 95 -6.28 0.82 -19.58
N LYS A 96 -6.86 0.50 -20.73
CA LYS A 96 -6.52 -0.71 -21.50
C LYS A 96 -5.03 -0.73 -21.90
N GLY A 97 -4.39 -1.86 -21.59
CA GLY A 97 -2.96 -2.07 -21.88
C GLY A 97 -2.01 -1.48 -20.83
N ARG A 98 -2.55 -0.89 -19.74
CA ARG A 98 -1.78 -0.34 -18.62
C ARG A 98 -2.07 -1.04 -17.29
N GLU A 99 -2.75 -2.17 -17.32
CA GLU A 99 -3.21 -2.90 -16.14
C GLU A 99 -2.07 -3.33 -15.20
N LEU A 100 -0.87 -3.56 -15.74
CA LEU A 100 0.35 -3.87 -15.01
C LEU A 100 1.44 -2.80 -15.22
N HIS A 101 1.03 -1.54 -15.33
CA HIS A 101 1.96 -0.44 -15.50
C HIS A 101 2.90 -0.31 -14.29
N HIS A 102 4.16 0.16 -14.52
CA HIS A 102 5.17 0.29 -13.44
C HIS A 102 4.69 1.16 -12.27
N ALA A 103 3.76 2.10 -12.48
CA ALA A 103 3.18 2.90 -11.40
C ALA A 103 2.55 2.07 -10.27
N LEU A 104 2.10 0.84 -10.53
CA LEU A 104 1.60 -0.06 -9.48
C LEU A 104 2.71 -0.46 -8.50
N TYR A 105 3.97 -0.41 -8.93
CA TYR A 105 5.13 -0.84 -8.16
C TYR A 105 5.92 0.32 -7.52
N SER A 106 5.67 1.57 -7.94
CA SER A 106 6.28 2.80 -7.41
C SER A 106 5.24 3.71 -6.74
N LYS A 107 4.37 4.36 -7.51
CA LYS A 107 3.30 5.24 -7.00
C LYS A 107 2.33 4.51 -6.06
N GLY A 108 2.03 3.22 -6.32
CA GLY A 108 1.09 2.44 -5.51
C GLY A 108 1.55 2.25 -4.07
N PRO A 109 2.73 1.66 -3.79
CA PRO A 109 3.25 1.55 -2.43
C PRO A 109 3.51 2.90 -1.77
N MET A 110 3.88 3.94 -2.53
CA MET A 110 4.00 5.31 -2.05
C MET A 110 2.66 5.84 -1.52
N MET A 111 1.57 5.65 -2.27
CA MET A 111 0.20 5.97 -1.83
C MET A 111 -0.17 5.24 -0.53
N LEU A 112 0.11 3.93 -0.43
CA LEU A 112 -0.22 3.16 0.77
C LEU A 112 0.55 3.64 2.00
N HIS A 113 1.79 4.09 1.82
CA HIS A 113 2.55 4.68 2.92
C HIS A 113 1.98 6.05 3.33
N ALA A 114 1.63 6.91 2.36
CA ALA A 114 0.94 8.17 2.64
C ALA A 114 -0.43 7.95 3.32
N LEU A 115 -1.21 6.95 2.90
CA LEU A 115 -2.45 6.57 3.57
C LEU A 115 -2.20 6.19 5.03
N ARG A 116 -1.19 5.35 5.28
CA ARG A 116 -0.80 4.95 6.64
C ARG A 116 -0.44 6.15 7.51
N ARG A 117 0.30 7.14 6.96
CA ARG A 117 0.63 8.38 7.69
C ARG A 117 -0.57 9.31 7.88
N THR A 118 -1.56 9.24 6.98
CA THR A 118 -2.81 10.00 7.08
C THR A 118 -3.74 9.45 8.17
N VAL A 119 -3.94 8.13 8.20
CA VAL A 119 -4.92 7.51 9.11
C VAL A 119 -4.29 7.03 10.43
N GLY A 120 -2.98 6.88 10.46
CA GLY A 120 -2.20 6.31 11.56
C GLY A 120 -2.07 4.79 11.48
N ASP A 121 -1.04 4.25 12.11
CA ASP A 121 -0.67 2.83 12.06
C ASP A 121 -1.81 1.90 12.46
N GLN A 122 -2.52 2.22 13.55
CA GLN A 122 -3.58 1.36 14.07
C GLN A 122 -4.72 1.20 13.05
N ALA A 123 -5.28 2.32 12.56
CA ALA A 123 -6.36 2.30 11.60
C ALA A 123 -5.93 1.66 10.26
N PHE A 124 -4.71 1.94 9.79
CA PHE A 124 -4.17 1.33 8.59
C PHE A 124 -4.12 -0.20 8.69
N PHE A 125 -3.48 -0.74 9.73
CA PHE A 125 -3.36 -2.18 9.89
C PHE A 125 -4.68 -2.87 10.22
N ASP A 126 -5.61 -2.20 10.89
CA ASP A 126 -6.94 -2.73 11.13
C ASP A 126 -7.78 -2.75 9.84
N THR A 127 -7.62 -1.77 8.95
CA THR A 127 -8.19 -1.80 7.59
C THR A 127 -7.68 -3.01 6.81
N LEU A 128 -6.36 -3.25 6.77
CA LEU A 128 -5.80 -4.40 6.06
C LEU A 128 -6.26 -5.75 6.62
N LYS A 129 -6.37 -5.88 7.95
CA LYS A 129 -6.86 -7.12 8.59
C LYS A 129 -8.33 -7.35 8.28
N ARG A 130 -9.15 -6.29 8.37
CA ARG A 130 -10.57 -6.36 8.09
C ARG A 130 -10.82 -6.67 6.61
N TRP A 131 -10.06 -6.03 5.70
CA TRP A 131 -10.10 -6.33 4.28
C TRP A 131 -9.88 -7.81 3.99
N GLN A 132 -8.82 -8.40 4.54
CA GLN A 132 -8.50 -9.82 4.36
C GLN A 132 -9.54 -10.75 4.98
N ARG A 133 -10.15 -10.39 6.10
CA ARG A 133 -11.18 -11.19 6.74
C ARG A 133 -12.49 -11.17 5.96
N ASP A 134 -12.92 -9.98 5.54
CA ASP A 134 -14.25 -9.76 5.00
C ASP A 134 -14.35 -10.17 3.51
N HIS A 135 -13.23 -10.16 2.79
CA HIS A 135 -13.16 -10.55 1.36
C HIS A 135 -12.41 -11.86 1.09
N ARG A 136 -12.13 -12.63 2.14
CA ARG A 136 -11.38 -13.89 2.02
C ARG A 136 -12.06 -14.85 1.06
N HIS A 137 -11.29 -15.37 0.08
CA HIS A 137 -11.75 -16.30 -0.97
C HIS A 137 -12.82 -15.71 -1.89
N GLY A 138 -12.90 -14.38 -1.97
CA GLY A 138 -13.82 -13.64 -2.82
C GLY A 138 -13.11 -12.64 -3.71
N ASN A 139 -13.93 -11.91 -4.48
CA ASN A 139 -13.49 -10.82 -5.31
C ASN A 139 -13.86 -9.49 -4.64
N ALA A 140 -12.96 -8.52 -4.76
CA ALA A 140 -13.15 -7.20 -4.20
C ALA A 140 -12.76 -6.09 -5.19
N SER A 141 -13.28 -4.90 -4.97
CA SER A 141 -13.08 -3.75 -5.84
C SER A 141 -12.43 -2.58 -5.09
N TRP A 142 -11.80 -1.69 -5.84
CA TRP A 142 -11.17 -0.50 -5.28
C TRP A 142 -12.13 0.40 -4.49
N PRO A 143 -13.36 0.71 -4.97
CA PRO A 143 -14.32 1.47 -4.17
C PRO A 143 -14.69 0.84 -2.82
N GLN A 144 -14.69 -0.50 -2.73
CA GLN A 144 -14.92 -1.19 -1.45
C GLN A 144 -13.75 -0.97 -0.49
N PHE A 145 -12.51 -0.95 -0.99
CA PHE A 145 -11.33 -0.64 -0.17
C PHE A 145 -11.36 0.81 0.35
N GLU A 146 -11.72 1.77 -0.50
CA GLU A 146 -11.86 3.18 -0.11
C GLU A 146 -12.91 3.35 0.99
N ALA A 147 -14.09 2.75 0.80
CA ALA A 147 -15.17 2.79 1.79
C ALA A 147 -14.73 2.19 3.14
N LEU A 148 -14.05 1.04 3.10
CA LEU A 148 -13.54 0.39 4.30
C LEU A 148 -12.49 1.23 5.02
N ALA A 149 -11.56 1.84 4.28
CA ALA A 149 -10.53 2.70 4.86
C ALA A 149 -11.13 3.92 5.57
N GLN A 150 -12.16 4.53 4.98
CA GLN A 150 -12.91 5.64 5.59
C GLN A 150 -13.67 5.17 6.85
N GLU A 151 -14.37 4.05 6.77
CA GLU A 151 -15.11 3.49 7.90
C GLU A 151 -14.19 3.20 9.10
N VAL A 152 -13.08 2.49 8.86
CA VAL A 152 -12.17 2.08 9.93
C VAL A 152 -11.41 3.27 10.53
N SER A 153 -11.02 4.22 9.70
CA SER A 153 -10.28 5.40 10.17
C SER A 153 -11.16 6.49 10.77
N GLY A 154 -12.47 6.51 10.43
CA GLY A 154 -13.38 7.58 10.77
C GLY A 154 -13.07 8.91 10.07
N LYS A 155 -12.28 8.89 8.99
CA LYS A 155 -11.85 10.07 8.23
C LYS A 155 -12.48 10.09 6.85
N ASP A 156 -12.81 11.29 6.36
CA ASP A 156 -13.09 11.48 4.93
C ASP A 156 -11.78 11.41 4.14
N LEU A 157 -11.63 10.35 3.35
CA LEU A 157 -10.48 10.09 2.50
C LEU A 157 -10.79 10.31 1.01
N THR A 158 -11.96 10.85 0.67
CA THR A 158 -12.37 11.06 -0.73
C THR A 158 -11.33 11.85 -1.49
N GLY A 159 -10.95 13.03 -1.01
CA GLY A 159 -9.95 13.86 -1.69
C GLY A 159 -8.54 13.25 -1.70
N PHE A 160 -8.22 12.37 -0.74
CA PHE A 160 -6.97 11.61 -0.75
C PHE A 160 -6.96 10.61 -1.90
N PHE A 161 -8.00 9.78 -2.03
CA PHE A 161 -8.07 8.77 -3.10
C PHE A 161 -8.25 9.40 -4.48
N ASP A 162 -9.02 10.50 -4.59
CA ASP A 162 -9.13 11.26 -5.83
C ASP A 162 -7.74 11.71 -6.34
N ALA A 163 -6.91 12.22 -5.44
CA ALA A 163 -5.58 12.69 -5.82
C ALA A 163 -4.61 11.54 -6.14
N TRP A 164 -4.62 10.45 -5.37
CA TRP A 164 -3.66 9.36 -5.51
C TRP A 164 -4.06 8.27 -6.50
N ALA A 165 -5.29 7.77 -6.37
CA ALA A 165 -5.75 6.60 -7.11
C ALA A 165 -6.36 6.97 -8.46
N HIS A 166 -7.12 8.06 -8.49
CA HIS A 166 -7.84 8.52 -9.68
C HIS A 166 -7.10 9.63 -10.45
N GLY A 167 -6.16 10.32 -9.77
CA GLY A 167 -5.37 11.41 -10.36
C GLY A 167 -4.23 10.95 -11.26
N THR A 168 -3.87 11.82 -12.21
CA THR A 168 -2.73 11.66 -13.14
C THR A 168 -1.68 12.76 -12.99
N THR A 169 -1.69 13.46 -11.86
CA THR A 169 -0.74 14.50 -11.48
C THR A 169 -0.29 14.28 -10.04
N ALA A 170 0.78 14.95 -9.63
CA ALA A 170 1.24 14.88 -8.23
C ALA A 170 0.12 15.32 -7.28
N PRO A 171 -0.16 14.56 -6.21
CA PRO A 171 -1.12 14.95 -5.19
C PRO A 171 -0.76 16.29 -4.54
N PRO A 172 -1.75 17.08 -4.11
CA PRO A 172 -1.49 18.26 -3.28
C PRO A 172 -0.65 17.91 -2.05
N LYS A 173 0.22 18.84 -1.59
CA LYS A 173 1.17 18.64 -0.48
C LYS A 173 0.53 18.01 0.76
N LYS A 174 -0.70 18.38 1.11
CA LYS A 174 -1.44 17.81 2.26
C LYS A 174 -1.68 16.29 2.17
N TYR A 175 -1.76 15.75 0.96
CA TYR A 175 -1.94 14.32 0.69
C TYR A 175 -0.63 13.63 0.32
N LEU A 176 0.30 14.36 -0.27
CA LEU A 176 1.63 13.88 -0.62
C LEU A 176 2.51 13.72 0.62
N LEU A 177 2.46 14.67 1.55
CA LEU A 177 3.33 14.73 2.73
C LEU A 177 2.52 14.76 4.05
N PRO A 178 1.62 13.78 4.31
CA PRO A 178 0.85 13.76 5.54
C PRO A 178 1.67 13.32 6.75
N GLY A 179 1.30 13.80 7.94
CA GLY A 179 1.88 13.38 9.21
C GLY A 179 3.39 13.59 9.28
N SER A 180 4.15 12.56 9.63
CA SER A 180 5.62 12.58 9.73
C SER A 180 6.31 12.90 8.42
N LEU A 181 5.67 12.61 7.27
CA LEU A 181 6.22 12.91 5.95
C LEU A 181 6.34 14.42 5.69
N GLY A 182 5.63 15.27 6.45
CA GLY A 182 5.74 16.71 6.36
C GLY A 182 7.16 17.26 6.57
N SER A 183 8.03 16.50 7.21
CA SER A 183 9.45 16.84 7.41
C SER A 183 10.32 16.61 6.17
N LEU A 184 9.80 16.01 5.10
CA LEU A 184 10.54 15.70 3.88
C LEU A 184 10.48 16.80 2.82
N GLY A 185 9.59 17.81 2.99
CA GLY A 185 9.37 18.85 1.99
C GLY A 185 9.21 20.27 2.50
#